data_a2d0dd1a73ec002ec6e4a638b61ca4be
#
_entry.id   a2d0dd1a73ec002ec6e4a638b61ca4be
#
_cell.length_a   1.000
_cell.length_b   1.000
_cell.length_c   1.000
_cell.angle_alpha   90.00
_cell.angle_beta   90.00
_cell.angle_gamma   90.00
#
_symmetry.space_group_name_H-M   'P 1'
#
loop_
_entity.id
_entity.type
_entity.pdbx_description
1 polymer ?
#
loop_
_entity_poly.entity_id
_entity_poly.type
_entity_poly.pdbx_seq_one_letter_code
_entity_poly.pdbx_strand_id
1 'polypeptide(L)'
;AKTAKIFWENRTKSTELQLTDKATLTQVVVEDLAEGSYVFEICTYDTYGNSSIMSEVPCAVYGDVYEKLLFNTKVKTAVLKNDVLTVTFAASLEPTFFGSEITYMSSEGKNKTVLLKAPATQVKIDDFAGDHITYRSVYLPEETAIDYFYSESDELEIN
;
A
#
# COMPACT_ATOMS: atom_id res chain seq x y z
N ALA A 1 24.28 -2.83 23.50
CA ALA A 1 23.04 -3.58 23.75
C ALA A 1 23.17 -4.99 23.15
N LYS A 2 22.56 -5.99 23.78
CA LYS A 2 22.58 -7.38 23.33
C LYS A 2 21.23 -7.83 22.78
N THR A 3 20.16 -7.37 23.41
CA THR A 3 18.78 -7.67 23.01
C THR A 3 17.95 -6.41 22.96
N ALA A 4 16.91 -6.40 22.12
CA ALA A 4 15.85 -5.41 22.16
C ALA A 4 14.53 -6.12 22.47
N LYS A 5 13.68 -5.47 23.24
CA LYS A 5 12.35 -5.94 23.56
C LYS A 5 11.33 -4.89 23.14
N ILE A 6 10.30 -5.33 22.45
CA ILE A 6 9.23 -4.50 21.92
C ILE A 6 7.94 -4.94 22.57
N PHE A 7 7.21 -3.99 23.14
CA PHE A 7 5.94 -4.20 23.81
C PHE A 7 4.82 -3.46 23.08
N TRP A 8 3.61 -4.01 23.13
CA TRP A 8 2.39 -3.34 22.68
C TRP A 8 1.18 -3.81 23.50
N GLU A 9 0.02 -3.21 23.24
CA GLU A 9 -1.22 -3.47 23.99
C GLU A 9 -1.02 -3.35 25.51
N ASN A 10 -0.56 -2.17 25.95
CA ASN A 10 -0.23 -1.90 27.35
C ASN A 10 0.73 -2.94 27.97
N ARG A 11 1.74 -3.34 27.18
CA ARG A 11 2.77 -4.35 27.57
C ARG A 11 2.21 -5.75 27.85
N THR A 12 0.98 -6.05 27.41
CA THR A 12 0.42 -7.40 27.50
C THR A 12 1.04 -8.34 26.47
N LYS A 13 1.54 -7.76 25.36
CA LYS A 13 2.23 -8.49 24.31
C LYS A 13 3.64 -7.95 24.11
N SER A 14 4.54 -8.83 23.77
CA SER A 14 5.92 -8.44 23.50
C SER A 14 6.62 -9.44 22.57
N THR A 15 7.67 -8.97 21.93
CA THR A 15 8.65 -9.79 21.21
C THR A 15 10.06 -9.33 21.55
N GLU A 16 11.01 -10.23 21.47
CA GLU A 16 12.42 -9.97 21.74
C GLU A 16 13.25 -10.35 20.52
N LEU A 17 14.27 -9.57 20.24
CA LEU A 17 15.22 -9.86 19.18
C LEU A 17 16.64 -9.72 19.66
N GLN A 18 17.53 -10.57 19.13
CA GLN A 18 18.94 -10.49 19.38
C GLN A 18 19.58 -9.40 18.50
N LEU A 19 20.38 -8.56 19.12
CA LEU A 19 21.14 -7.54 18.41
C LEU A 19 22.54 -8.05 18.11
N THR A 20 23.02 -7.80 16.91
CA THR A 20 24.38 -8.15 16.50
C THR A 20 25.25 -6.90 16.46
N ASP A 21 26.48 -6.99 16.96
CA ASP A 21 27.40 -5.84 17.03
C ASP A 21 27.80 -5.28 15.65
N LYS A 22 27.51 -6.04 14.60
CA LYS A 22 27.85 -5.67 13.20
C LYS A 22 26.69 -5.05 12.42
N ALA A 23 25.47 -5.06 12.96
CA ALA A 23 24.33 -4.52 12.27
C ALA A 23 24.23 -3.01 12.50
N THR A 24 24.17 -2.24 11.41
CA THR A 24 23.89 -0.80 11.44
C THR A 24 22.39 -0.52 11.56
N LEU A 25 21.55 -1.47 11.16
CA LEU A 25 20.10 -1.42 11.25
C LEU A 25 19.57 -2.81 11.55
N THR A 26 18.71 -2.91 12.56
CA THR A 26 17.96 -4.14 12.87
C THR A 26 16.47 -3.88 12.66
N GLN A 27 15.83 -4.76 11.91
CA GLN A 27 14.40 -4.68 11.64
C GLN A 27 13.66 -5.84 12.29
N VAL A 28 12.45 -5.56 12.75
CA VAL A 28 11.50 -6.57 13.21
C VAL A 28 10.14 -6.30 12.58
N VAL A 29 9.46 -7.37 12.19
CA VAL A 29 8.08 -7.30 11.70
C VAL A 29 7.19 -7.92 12.77
N VAL A 30 6.19 -7.18 13.21
CA VAL A 30 5.13 -7.68 14.09
C VAL A 30 3.94 -7.99 13.20
N GLU A 31 3.60 -9.27 13.12
CA GLU A 31 2.53 -9.78 12.26
C GLU A 31 1.23 -10.00 13.04
N ASP A 32 0.15 -10.24 12.31
CA ASP A 32 -1.18 -10.60 12.83
C ASP A 32 -1.78 -9.54 13.78
N LEU A 33 -1.49 -8.27 13.52
CA LEU A 33 -2.12 -7.17 14.23
C LEU A 33 -3.51 -6.85 13.64
N ALA A 34 -4.50 -6.69 14.51
CA ALA A 34 -5.80 -6.17 14.10
C ALA A 34 -5.68 -4.71 13.64
N GLU A 35 -6.57 -4.30 12.73
CA GLU A 35 -6.66 -2.91 12.31
C GLU A 35 -6.92 -1.99 13.50
N GLY A 36 -6.16 -0.91 13.60
CA GLY A 36 -6.27 0.06 14.69
C GLY A 36 -5.01 0.84 14.95
N SER A 37 -5.01 1.59 16.03
CA SER A 37 -3.88 2.40 16.48
C SER A 37 -3.12 1.69 17.60
N TYR A 38 -1.80 1.71 17.50
CA TYR A 38 -0.88 1.07 18.44
C TYR A 38 0.17 2.06 18.92
N VAL A 39 0.64 1.87 20.14
CA VAL A 39 1.88 2.47 20.62
C VAL A 39 2.83 1.34 20.98
N PHE A 40 3.92 1.24 20.24
CA PHE A 40 5.00 0.30 20.55
C PHE A 40 5.97 0.95 21.50
N GLU A 41 6.37 0.22 22.52
CA GLU A 41 7.41 0.63 23.49
C GLU A 41 8.63 -0.26 23.28
N ILE A 42 9.78 0.35 23.11
CA ILE A 42 11.03 -0.36 22.78
C ILE A 42 12.09 -0.05 23.81
N CYS A 43 12.74 -1.07 24.32
CA CYS A 43 13.96 -0.91 25.13
C CYS A 43 15.02 -1.92 24.72
N THR A 44 16.26 -1.61 25.02
CA THR A 44 17.41 -2.50 24.81
C THR A 44 17.99 -2.95 26.14
N TYR A 45 18.58 -4.12 26.15
CA TYR A 45 19.25 -4.71 27.31
C TYR A 45 20.73 -5.01 27.01
N ASP A 46 21.57 -4.80 27.98
CA ASP A 46 22.97 -5.23 27.91
C ASP A 46 23.16 -6.69 28.40
N THR A 47 24.39 -7.16 28.41
CA THR A 47 24.72 -8.51 28.89
C THR A 47 24.52 -8.72 30.41
N TYR A 48 24.40 -7.64 31.16
CA TYR A 48 24.20 -7.65 32.60
C TYR A 48 22.73 -7.50 33.02
N GLY A 49 21.82 -7.34 32.04
CA GLY A 49 20.39 -7.17 32.27
C GLY A 49 19.95 -5.74 32.54
N ASN A 50 20.83 -4.75 32.37
CA ASN A 50 20.43 -3.33 32.45
C ASN A 50 19.66 -2.93 31.21
N SER A 51 18.58 -2.20 31.40
CA SER A 51 17.72 -1.69 30.30
C SER A 51 18.00 -0.24 29.96
N SER A 52 17.80 0.11 28.68
CA SER A 52 17.72 1.51 28.25
C SER A 52 16.43 2.17 28.73
N ILE A 53 16.35 3.48 28.52
CA ILE A 53 15.08 4.20 28.59
C ILE A 53 14.12 3.62 27.55
N MET A 54 12.83 3.55 27.90
CA MET A 54 11.78 3.14 26.98
C MET A 54 11.54 4.21 25.94
N SER A 55 11.50 3.83 24.67
CA SER A 55 11.10 4.69 23.55
C SER A 55 9.74 4.28 23.05
N GLU A 56 8.86 5.24 22.82
CA GLU A 56 7.51 5.03 22.29
C GLU A 56 7.45 5.33 20.80
N VAL A 57 6.77 4.47 20.04
CA VAL A 57 6.54 4.65 18.61
C VAL A 57 5.07 4.44 18.32
N PRO A 58 4.30 5.50 18.02
CA PRO A 58 2.93 5.37 17.57
C PRO A 58 2.89 4.80 16.16
N CYS A 59 1.94 3.91 15.90
CA CYS A 59 1.76 3.24 14.61
C CYS A 59 0.28 2.97 14.37
N ALA A 60 -0.15 3.11 13.12
CA ALA A 60 -1.47 2.70 12.68
C ALA A 60 -1.37 1.45 11.82
N VAL A 61 -2.27 0.50 12.05
CA VAL A 61 -2.46 -0.69 11.22
C VAL A 61 -3.75 -0.52 10.44
N TYR A 62 -3.63 -0.54 9.13
CA TYR A 62 -4.74 -0.41 8.20
C TYR A 62 -5.22 -1.78 7.75
N GLY A 63 -6.49 -1.92 7.46
CA GLY A 63 -7.08 -3.18 7.03
C GLY A 63 -8.41 -3.00 6.29
N ASP A 64 -9.31 -3.94 6.45
CA ASP A 64 -10.58 -4.01 5.70
C ASP A 64 -11.51 -2.81 5.94
N VAL A 65 -11.52 -2.24 7.14
CA VAL A 65 -12.37 -1.07 7.45
C VAL A 65 -11.90 0.13 6.66
N TYR A 66 -10.60 0.37 6.64
CA TYR A 66 -9.99 1.43 5.84
C TYR A 66 -10.27 1.21 4.35
N GLU A 67 -10.03 0.00 3.84
CA GLU A 67 -10.17 -0.32 2.42
C GLU A 67 -11.60 -0.12 1.90
N LYS A 68 -12.61 -0.46 2.69
CA LYS A 68 -14.03 -0.25 2.34
C LYS A 68 -14.45 1.21 2.21
N LEU A 69 -13.68 2.13 2.75
CA LEU A 69 -13.94 3.57 2.67
C LEU A 69 -13.29 4.23 1.45
N LEU A 70 -12.49 3.50 0.68
CA LEU A 70 -11.77 4.03 -0.47
C LEU A 70 -12.68 4.18 -1.69
N PHE A 71 -12.55 5.31 -2.37
CA PHE A 71 -13.28 5.61 -3.58
C PHE A 71 -12.42 5.39 -4.83
N ASN A 72 -13.06 4.89 -5.89
CA ASN A 72 -12.43 4.78 -7.18
C ASN A 72 -12.44 6.13 -7.90
N THR A 73 -11.33 6.47 -8.53
CA THR A 73 -11.21 7.65 -9.37
C THR A 73 -12.00 7.43 -10.67
N LYS A 74 -12.77 8.42 -11.10
CA LYS A 74 -13.58 8.31 -12.30
C LYS A 74 -12.77 8.46 -13.57
N VAL A 75 -13.10 7.64 -14.57
CA VAL A 75 -12.66 7.85 -15.95
C VAL A 75 -13.42 9.02 -16.56
N LYS A 76 -12.69 10.00 -17.07
CA LYS A 76 -13.24 11.13 -17.83
C LYS A 76 -13.50 10.76 -19.29
N THR A 77 -12.52 10.13 -19.91
CA THR A 77 -12.58 9.71 -21.32
C THR A 77 -11.81 8.42 -21.52
N ALA A 78 -12.31 7.60 -22.42
CA ALA A 78 -11.61 6.44 -22.94
C ALA A 78 -11.82 6.42 -24.46
N VAL A 79 -10.77 6.62 -25.22
CA VAL A 79 -10.81 6.76 -26.68
C VAL A 79 -9.91 5.71 -27.31
N LEU A 80 -10.51 4.86 -28.14
CA LEU A 80 -9.80 3.90 -28.97
C LEU A 80 -9.63 4.47 -30.37
N LYS A 81 -8.39 4.71 -30.78
CA LYS A 81 -8.07 5.23 -32.11
C LYS A 81 -6.80 4.62 -32.64
N ASN A 82 -6.85 4.08 -33.87
CA ASN A 82 -5.69 3.41 -34.48
C ASN A 82 -5.08 2.32 -33.59
N ASP A 83 -5.93 1.52 -32.95
CA ASP A 83 -5.57 0.42 -32.03
C ASP A 83 -4.89 0.88 -30.72
N VAL A 84 -4.85 2.17 -30.45
CA VAL A 84 -4.38 2.75 -29.19
C VAL A 84 -5.53 3.22 -28.35
N LEU A 85 -5.68 2.64 -27.16
CA LEU A 85 -6.63 3.08 -26.15
C LEU A 85 -5.99 4.14 -25.26
N THR A 86 -6.59 5.34 -25.27
CA THR A 86 -6.19 6.42 -24.36
C THR A 86 -7.24 6.58 -23.29
N VAL A 87 -6.86 6.34 -22.05
CA VAL A 87 -7.73 6.49 -20.87
C VAL A 87 -7.28 7.69 -20.06
N THR A 88 -8.21 8.59 -19.77
CA THR A 88 -7.99 9.78 -18.96
C THR A 88 -8.86 9.74 -17.72
N PHE A 89 -8.23 9.84 -16.56
CA PHE A 89 -8.89 9.86 -15.26
C PHE A 89 -9.08 11.28 -14.73
N ALA A 90 -10.05 11.46 -13.86
CA ALA A 90 -10.12 12.64 -13.02
C ALA A 90 -8.91 12.69 -12.09
N ALA A 91 -8.37 13.88 -11.85
CA ALA A 91 -7.32 14.05 -10.85
C ALA A 91 -7.87 13.78 -9.45
N SER A 92 -7.13 13.05 -8.64
CA SER A 92 -7.45 12.88 -7.23
C SER A 92 -6.80 13.96 -6.40
N LEU A 93 -7.55 14.51 -5.45
CA LEU A 93 -7.06 15.48 -4.46
C LEU A 93 -6.65 14.80 -3.14
N GLU A 94 -6.89 13.49 -3.02
CA GLU A 94 -6.55 12.73 -1.83
C GLU A 94 -5.03 12.55 -1.71
N PRO A 95 -4.41 12.98 -0.60
CA PRO A 95 -2.95 12.84 -0.42
C PRO A 95 -2.46 11.40 -0.43
N THR A 96 -3.32 10.46 -0.05
CA THR A 96 -3.03 9.02 0.02
C THR A 96 -3.23 8.29 -1.30
N PHE A 97 -3.76 8.96 -2.33
CA PHE A 97 -3.94 8.39 -3.65
C PHE A 97 -2.59 8.16 -4.33
N PHE A 98 -2.32 6.91 -4.67
CA PHE A 98 -1.06 6.50 -5.30
C PHE A 98 -1.16 6.43 -6.82
N GLY A 99 -2.29 5.97 -7.35
CA GLY A 99 -2.51 5.83 -8.77
C GLY A 99 -3.75 5.03 -9.13
N SER A 100 -3.91 4.75 -10.40
CA SER A 100 -4.99 3.92 -10.96
C SER A 100 -4.42 2.68 -11.59
N GLU A 101 -4.97 1.53 -11.26
CA GLU A 101 -4.61 0.24 -11.84
C GLU A 101 -5.66 -0.16 -12.86
N ILE A 102 -5.24 -0.44 -14.08
CA ILE A 102 -6.11 -0.77 -15.21
C ILE A 102 -5.78 -2.19 -15.68
N THR A 103 -6.79 -3.04 -15.75
CA THR A 103 -6.69 -4.40 -16.29
C THR A 103 -7.46 -4.47 -17.61
N TYR A 104 -6.83 -5.04 -18.61
CA TYR A 104 -7.37 -5.12 -19.96
C TYR A 104 -6.92 -6.41 -20.67
N MET A 105 -7.64 -6.77 -21.72
CA MET A 105 -7.24 -7.85 -22.62
C MET A 105 -6.30 -7.31 -23.70
N SER A 106 -5.13 -7.91 -23.82
CA SER A 106 -4.15 -7.53 -24.83
C SER A 106 -4.40 -8.25 -26.18
N SER A 107 -3.77 -7.74 -27.24
CA SER A 107 -3.78 -8.35 -28.58
C SER A 107 -3.18 -9.77 -28.61
N GLU A 108 -2.43 -10.14 -27.59
CA GLU A 108 -1.91 -11.51 -27.41
C GLU A 108 -2.93 -12.45 -26.75
N GLY A 109 -4.13 -11.97 -26.43
CA GLY A 109 -5.16 -12.74 -25.74
C GLY A 109 -4.88 -12.99 -24.25
N LYS A 110 -4.10 -12.13 -23.63
CA LYS A 110 -3.76 -12.19 -22.20
C LYS A 110 -4.29 -10.98 -21.46
N ASN A 111 -4.76 -11.20 -20.23
CA ASN A 111 -5.03 -10.09 -19.32
C ASN A 111 -3.72 -9.44 -18.87
N LYS A 112 -3.62 -8.15 -19.04
CA LYS A 112 -2.51 -7.31 -18.57
C LYS A 112 -3.02 -6.26 -17.60
N THR A 113 -2.15 -5.87 -16.68
CA THR A 113 -2.44 -4.80 -15.72
C THR A 113 -1.36 -3.73 -15.84
N VAL A 114 -1.79 -2.48 -15.91
CA VAL A 114 -0.90 -1.31 -15.92
C VAL A 114 -1.24 -0.39 -14.77
N LEU A 115 -0.23 0.16 -14.11
CA LEU A 115 -0.37 1.15 -13.06
C LEU A 115 -0.07 2.54 -13.62
N LEU A 116 -1.05 3.43 -13.57
CA LEU A 116 -0.90 4.85 -13.82
C LEU A 116 -0.61 5.56 -12.49
N LYS A 117 0.64 5.84 -12.23
CA LYS A 117 1.07 6.47 -10.98
C LYS A 117 0.74 7.97 -10.98
N ALA A 118 0.14 8.46 -9.87
CA ALA A 118 -0.08 9.87 -9.64
C ALA A 118 1.26 10.66 -9.71
N PRO A 119 1.26 11.93 -10.19
CA PRO A 119 0.12 12.76 -10.55
C PRO A 119 -0.40 12.57 -11.99
N ALA A 120 0.15 11.65 -12.75
CA ALA A 120 -0.30 11.40 -14.12
C ALA A 120 -1.79 10.97 -14.13
N THR A 121 -2.55 11.50 -15.07
CA THR A 121 -3.99 11.23 -15.22
C THR A 121 -4.34 10.53 -16.52
N GLN A 122 -3.38 10.34 -17.41
CA GLN A 122 -3.61 9.73 -18.71
C GLN A 122 -2.64 8.60 -18.99
N VAL A 123 -3.16 7.52 -19.53
CA VAL A 123 -2.39 6.36 -19.99
C VAL A 123 -2.78 5.99 -21.41
N LYS A 124 -1.79 5.54 -22.18
CA LYS A 124 -1.99 4.98 -23.53
C LYS A 124 -1.65 3.51 -23.53
N ILE A 125 -2.54 2.71 -24.05
CA ILE A 125 -2.43 1.25 -24.17
C ILE A 125 -2.45 0.93 -25.67
N ASP A 126 -1.34 0.46 -26.19
CA ASP A 126 -1.14 0.23 -27.63
C ASP A 126 -1.39 -1.21 -28.09
N ASP A 127 -1.65 -2.11 -27.13
CA ASP A 127 -1.95 -3.52 -27.37
C ASP A 127 -3.36 -3.93 -26.90
N PHE A 128 -4.26 -2.97 -26.72
CA PHE A 128 -5.65 -3.24 -26.33
C PHE A 128 -6.41 -3.99 -27.41
N ALA A 129 -7.08 -5.09 -27.03
CA ALA A 129 -7.85 -5.92 -27.96
C ALA A 129 -9.22 -6.37 -27.41
N GLY A 130 -9.57 -5.97 -26.22
CA GLY A 130 -10.84 -6.32 -25.60
C GLY A 130 -11.99 -5.39 -25.96
N ASP A 131 -13.09 -5.52 -25.27
CA ASP A 131 -14.27 -4.65 -25.36
C ASP A 131 -14.50 -3.81 -24.10
N HIS A 132 -13.74 -4.07 -23.04
CA HIS A 132 -13.83 -3.35 -21.77
C HIS A 132 -12.48 -3.29 -21.06
N ILE A 133 -12.41 -2.40 -20.10
CA ILE A 133 -11.34 -2.35 -19.09
C ILE A 133 -11.96 -2.47 -17.71
N THR A 134 -11.19 -3.01 -16.77
CA THR A 134 -11.50 -2.97 -15.35
C THR A 134 -10.46 -2.06 -14.67
N TYR A 135 -10.89 -1.21 -13.79
CA TYR A 135 -9.97 -0.29 -13.13
C TYR A 135 -10.33 -0.08 -11.67
N ARG A 136 -9.31 0.20 -10.88
CA ARG A 136 -9.44 0.53 -9.46
C ARG A 136 -8.39 1.55 -9.04
N SER A 137 -8.65 2.28 -7.99
CA SER A 137 -7.71 3.21 -7.40
C SER A 137 -6.82 2.52 -6.38
N VAL A 138 -5.57 2.93 -6.33
CA VAL A 138 -4.53 2.43 -5.42
C VAL A 138 -4.20 3.53 -4.43
N TYR A 139 -4.16 3.17 -3.15
CA TYR A 139 -3.88 4.09 -2.05
C TYR A 139 -2.72 3.58 -1.21
N LEU A 140 -1.91 4.51 -0.75
CA LEU A 140 -0.88 4.29 0.26
C LEU A 140 -1.22 5.16 1.46
N PRO A 141 -1.70 4.60 2.58
CA PRO A 141 -2.26 5.39 3.70
C PRO A 141 -1.25 6.30 4.37
N GLU A 142 0.02 5.91 4.37
CA GLU A 142 1.15 6.69 4.87
C GLU A 142 2.37 6.44 3.99
N GLU A 143 3.30 7.38 3.94
CA GLU A 143 4.54 7.24 3.16
C GLU A 143 5.35 6.00 3.55
N THR A 144 5.31 5.65 4.83
CA THR A 144 6.01 4.49 5.41
C THR A 144 5.19 3.22 5.45
N ALA A 145 3.94 3.23 4.94
CA ALA A 145 3.11 2.05 4.88
C ALA A 145 3.76 0.94 4.04
N ILE A 146 3.65 -0.30 4.50
CA ILE A 146 4.22 -1.47 3.82
C ILE A 146 3.27 -2.09 2.81
N ASP A 147 1.97 -1.81 2.94
CA ASP A 147 0.93 -2.36 2.06
C ASP A 147 0.19 -1.25 1.31
N TYR A 148 -0.16 -1.56 0.06
CA TYR A 148 -1.11 -0.77 -0.73
C TYR A 148 -2.53 -1.27 -0.47
N PHE A 149 -3.49 -0.35 -0.62
CA PHE A 149 -4.91 -0.64 -0.49
C PHE A 149 -5.64 -0.22 -1.76
N TYR A 150 -6.78 -0.87 -2.03
CA TYR A 150 -7.46 -0.73 -3.30
C TYR A 150 -8.93 -0.39 -3.08
N SER A 151 -9.46 0.51 -3.91
CA SER A 151 -10.90 0.68 -4.03
C SER A 151 -11.55 -0.56 -4.65
N GLU A 152 -12.85 -0.64 -4.56
CA GLU A 152 -13.59 -1.56 -5.43
C GLU A 152 -13.29 -1.25 -6.89
N SER A 153 -13.36 -2.28 -7.73
CA SER A 153 -13.13 -2.15 -9.16
C SER A 153 -14.40 -1.73 -9.89
N ASP A 154 -14.25 -0.88 -10.87
CA ASP A 154 -15.29 -0.55 -11.86
C ASP A 154 -14.92 -1.12 -13.22
N GLU A 155 -15.92 -1.37 -14.02
CA GLU A 155 -15.79 -1.80 -15.41
C GLU A 155 -16.26 -0.70 -16.36
N LEU A 156 -15.53 -0.51 -17.45
CA LEU A 156 -15.87 0.43 -18.50
C LEU A 156 -15.82 -0.25 -19.86
N GLU A 157 -16.92 -0.23 -20.58
CA GLU A 157 -16.97 -0.70 -21.97
C GLU A 157 -16.27 0.31 -22.89
N ILE A 158 -15.53 -0.24 -23.84
CA ILE A 158 -14.79 0.54 -24.84
C ILE A 158 -15.48 0.36 -26.19
N ASN A 159 -15.87 1.46 -26.78
CA ASN A 159 -16.59 1.49 -28.07
C ASN A 159 -15.67 1.95 -29.21
#